data_b5d7b8aba49f685f85097a30c329a1f8
#
_entry.id   b5d7b8aba49f685f85097a30c329a1f8
#
_cell.length_a   1.000
_cell.length_b   1.000
_cell.length_c   1.000
_cell.angle_alpha   90.00
_cell.angle_beta   90.00
_cell.angle_gamma   90.00
#
_symmetry.space_group_name_H-M   'P 1'
#
loop_
_entity.id
_entity.type
_entity.pdbx_description
1 polymer ?
#
loop_
_entity_poly.entity_id
_entity_poly.type
_entity_poly.pdbx_seq_one_letter_code
_entity_poly.pdbx_strand_id
1 'polypeptide(L)'
;MNATPTPNDDPTARLDAQALARLHALDPDGRHGVVARVLATFESSLLRQLAQLDEARERGDAGEIGRVAHTLKSSSASIGALALSAVCAEVEQAVRAGETAELVKDVDRLLAEGRGALVAVRAILHP
;
A
#
# COMPACT_ATOMS: atom_id res chain seq x y z
N MET A 1 29.21 4.97 -18.26
CA MET A 1 27.94 5.10 -19.02
C MET A 1 26.82 5.41 -18.06
N ASN A 2 26.18 6.53 -18.25
CA ASN A 2 25.09 6.95 -17.36
C ASN A 2 23.79 6.33 -17.81
N ALA A 3 23.23 5.47 -16.96
CA ALA A 3 21.90 4.96 -17.20
C ALA A 3 20.89 6.07 -16.92
N THR A 4 20.01 6.33 -17.86
CA THR A 4 18.87 7.19 -17.60
C THR A 4 17.97 6.47 -16.60
N PRO A 5 17.57 7.12 -15.48
CA PRO A 5 16.68 6.47 -14.54
C PRO A 5 15.41 6.04 -15.24
N THR A 6 15.03 4.77 -15.07
CA THR A 6 13.74 4.29 -15.55
C THR A 6 12.66 4.71 -14.55
N PRO A 7 11.37 4.74 -14.95
CA PRO A 7 10.30 5.01 -13.99
C PRO A 7 10.33 4.09 -12.76
N ASN A 8 10.87 2.86 -12.89
CA ASN A 8 10.98 1.91 -11.80
C ASN A 8 12.08 2.26 -10.80
N ASP A 9 13.02 3.15 -11.16
CA ASP A 9 14.10 3.57 -10.27
C ASP A 9 13.68 4.72 -9.35
N ASP A 10 12.56 5.38 -9.65
CA ASP A 10 12.00 6.42 -8.79
C ASP A 10 11.25 5.74 -7.62
N PRO A 11 11.68 5.95 -6.36
CA PRO A 11 11.00 5.34 -5.24
C PRO A 11 9.53 5.76 -5.11
N THR A 12 9.13 6.93 -5.66
CA THR A 12 7.74 7.40 -5.61
C THR A 12 6.89 6.89 -6.78
N ALA A 13 7.48 6.15 -7.74
CA ALA A 13 6.78 5.68 -8.93
C ALA A 13 5.59 4.77 -8.63
N ARG A 14 5.55 4.17 -7.44
CA ARG A 14 4.42 3.32 -7.00
C ARG A 14 3.20 4.12 -6.58
N LEU A 15 3.31 5.44 -6.47
CA LEU A 15 2.21 6.31 -6.07
C LEU A 15 1.69 7.10 -7.27
N ASP A 16 0.38 7.07 -7.47
CA ASP A 16 -0.26 7.76 -8.57
C ASP A 16 -0.16 9.28 -8.42
N ALA A 17 0.36 9.94 -9.45
CA ALA A 17 0.59 11.39 -9.43
C ALA A 17 -0.71 12.18 -9.26
N GLN A 18 -1.82 11.71 -9.85
CA GLN A 18 -3.10 12.38 -9.73
C GLN A 18 -3.66 12.29 -8.31
N ALA A 19 -3.49 11.14 -7.65
CA ALA A 19 -3.91 10.98 -6.26
C ALA A 19 -3.11 11.91 -5.34
N LEU A 20 -1.80 11.99 -5.55
CA LEU A 20 -0.95 12.91 -4.79
C LEU A 20 -1.32 14.37 -5.04
N ALA A 21 -1.64 14.71 -6.29
CA ALA A 21 -2.10 16.06 -6.63
C ALA A 21 -3.39 16.43 -5.89
N ARG A 22 -4.31 15.47 -5.75
CA ARG A 22 -5.55 15.70 -4.99
C ARG A 22 -5.26 15.95 -3.51
N LEU A 23 -4.29 15.24 -2.93
CA LEU A 23 -3.86 15.49 -1.55
C LEU A 23 -3.25 16.89 -1.41
N HIS A 24 -2.37 17.27 -2.33
CA HIS A 24 -1.76 18.60 -2.33
C HIS A 24 -2.82 19.71 -2.48
N ALA A 25 -3.87 19.45 -3.26
CA ALA A 25 -4.95 20.41 -3.46
C ALA A 25 -5.73 20.73 -2.18
N LEU A 26 -5.67 19.85 -1.17
CA LEU A 26 -6.30 20.09 0.14
C LEU A 26 -5.51 21.10 0.97
N ASP A 27 -4.26 21.35 0.63
CA ASP A 27 -3.36 22.24 1.37
C ASP A 27 -2.32 22.79 0.39
N PRO A 28 -2.73 23.64 -0.59
CA PRO A 28 -1.89 24.01 -1.73
C PRO A 28 -0.56 24.66 -1.35
N ASP A 29 -0.52 25.45 -0.28
CA ASP A 29 0.70 26.11 0.17
C ASP A 29 1.45 25.33 1.25
N GLY A 30 0.97 24.13 1.61
CA GLY A 30 1.60 23.27 2.61
C GLY A 30 1.52 23.78 4.03
N ARG A 31 0.75 24.83 4.27
CA ARG A 31 0.69 25.54 5.56
C ARG A 31 0.19 24.67 6.70
N HIS A 32 -0.72 23.75 6.42
CA HIS A 32 -1.35 22.91 7.44
C HIS A 32 -0.73 21.51 7.55
N GLY A 33 0.25 21.18 6.71
CA GLY A 33 0.94 19.89 6.74
C GLY A 33 0.03 18.70 6.45
N VAL A 34 -1.02 18.88 5.64
CA VAL A 34 -2.01 17.84 5.37
C VAL A 34 -1.39 16.62 4.70
N VAL A 35 -0.58 16.82 3.66
CA VAL A 35 0.03 15.71 2.91
C VAL A 35 0.91 14.87 3.83
N ALA A 36 1.79 15.53 4.59
CA ALA A 36 2.69 14.84 5.52
C ALA A 36 1.91 14.04 6.57
N ARG A 37 0.82 14.60 7.11
CA ARG A 37 0.01 13.91 8.12
C ARG A 37 -0.71 12.69 7.54
N VAL A 38 -1.29 12.83 6.35
CA VAL A 38 -2.00 11.73 5.70
C VAL A 38 -1.01 10.59 5.42
N LEU A 39 0.15 10.91 4.86
CA LEU A 39 1.15 9.89 4.52
C LEU A 39 1.76 9.26 5.78
N ALA A 40 1.99 10.02 6.85
CA ALA A 40 2.51 9.47 8.10
C ALA A 40 1.49 8.53 8.76
N THR A 41 0.20 8.87 8.70
CA THR A 41 -0.86 8.00 9.21
C THR A 41 -0.93 6.71 8.40
N PHE A 42 -0.83 6.83 7.08
CA PHE A 42 -0.79 5.66 6.21
C PHE A 42 0.43 4.78 6.51
N GLU A 43 1.60 5.38 6.70
CA GLU A 43 2.83 4.65 7.04
C GLU A 43 2.64 3.81 8.31
N SER A 44 2.14 4.42 9.38
CA SER A 44 1.92 3.73 10.65
C SER A 44 0.90 2.60 10.52
N SER A 45 -0.21 2.86 9.83
CA SER A 45 -1.25 1.87 9.57
C SER A 45 -0.71 0.71 8.75
N LEU A 46 0.05 1.01 7.69
CA LEU A 46 0.60 0.00 6.79
C LEU A 46 1.55 -0.93 7.54
N LEU A 47 2.45 -0.37 8.36
CA LEU A 47 3.37 -1.18 9.15
C LEU A 47 2.62 -2.18 10.04
N ARG A 48 1.57 -1.71 10.71
CA ARG A 48 0.75 -2.57 11.57
C ARG A 48 0.03 -3.64 10.76
N GLN A 49 -0.53 -3.26 9.62
CA GLN A 49 -1.28 -4.19 8.76
C GLN A 49 -0.39 -5.24 8.11
N LEU A 50 0.84 -4.88 7.73
CA LEU A 50 1.79 -5.85 7.18
C LEU A 50 2.17 -6.88 8.25
N ALA A 51 2.35 -6.47 9.50
CA ALA A 51 2.60 -7.39 10.61
C ALA A 51 1.40 -8.32 10.85
N GLN A 52 0.18 -7.78 10.81
CA GLN A 52 -1.04 -8.57 10.96
C GLN A 52 -1.20 -9.62 9.86
N LEU A 53 -0.88 -9.25 8.63
CA LEU A 53 -0.93 -10.17 7.48
C LEU A 53 0.09 -11.29 7.63
N ASP A 54 1.30 -10.96 8.06
CA ASP A 54 2.35 -11.94 8.26
C ASP A 54 1.97 -12.98 9.32
N GLU A 55 1.44 -12.52 10.45
CA GLU A 55 0.94 -13.40 11.51
C GLU A 55 -0.24 -14.25 11.06
N ALA A 56 -1.20 -13.65 10.37
CA ALA A 56 -2.38 -14.35 9.88
C ALA A 56 -2.01 -15.41 8.85
N ARG A 57 -1.02 -15.12 7.99
CA ARG A 57 -0.49 -16.08 7.02
C ARG A 57 0.06 -17.31 7.73
N GLU A 58 0.86 -17.11 8.78
CA GLU A 58 1.46 -18.20 9.54
C GLU A 58 0.41 -19.07 10.24
N ARG A 59 -0.68 -18.45 10.70
CA ARG A 59 -1.79 -19.18 11.34
C ARG A 59 -2.76 -19.80 10.34
N GLY A 60 -2.64 -19.49 9.06
CA GLY A 60 -3.61 -19.89 8.05
C GLY A 60 -4.98 -19.25 8.25
N ASP A 61 -5.02 -18.05 8.82
CA ASP A 61 -6.27 -17.35 9.15
C ASP A 61 -6.77 -16.54 7.95
N ALA A 62 -7.50 -17.20 7.07
CA ALA A 62 -8.02 -16.59 5.84
C ALA A 62 -8.98 -15.42 6.15
N GLY A 63 -9.80 -15.54 7.18
CA GLY A 63 -10.74 -14.49 7.56
C GLY A 63 -10.03 -13.20 7.94
N GLU A 64 -8.97 -13.29 8.73
CA GLU A 64 -8.17 -12.14 9.12
C GLU A 64 -7.45 -11.52 7.92
N ILE A 65 -6.89 -12.36 7.04
CA ILE A 65 -6.24 -11.89 5.81
C ILE A 65 -7.23 -11.09 4.96
N GLY A 66 -8.43 -11.61 4.75
CA GLY A 66 -9.46 -10.92 3.98
C GLY A 66 -9.89 -9.60 4.61
N ARG A 67 -10.00 -9.56 5.93
CA ARG A 67 -10.38 -8.36 6.67
C ARG A 67 -9.32 -7.26 6.53
N VAL A 68 -8.05 -7.60 6.69
CA VAL A 68 -6.96 -6.63 6.54
C VAL A 68 -6.86 -6.16 5.10
N ALA A 69 -6.96 -7.07 4.12
CA ALA A 69 -6.95 -6.72 2.70
C ALA A 69 -8.08 -5.74 2.35
N HIS A 70 -9.28 -5.95 2.90
CA HIS A 70 -10.42 -5.07 2.68
C HIS A 70 -10.12 -3.64 3.17
N THR A 71 -9.61 -3.50 4.37
CA THR A 71 -9.28 -2.19 4.95
C THR A 71 -8.16 -1.50 4.18
N LEU A 72 -7.10 -2.26 3.88
CA LEU A 72 -5.92 -1.72 3.20
C LEU A 72 -6.22 -1.31 1.75
N LYS A 73 -7.18 -1.97 1.10
CA LYS A 73 -7.60 -1.64 -0.27
C LYS A 73 -7.98 -0.17 -0.40
N SER A 74 -8.84 0.31 0.47
CA SER A 74 -9.35 1.69 0.42
C SER A 74 -8.27 2.71 0.80
N SER A 75 -7.51 2.47 1.86
CA SER A 75 -6.47 3.39 2.29
C SER A 75 -5.35 3.52 1.26
N SER A 76 -4.99 2.40 0.62
CA SER A 76 -3.98 2.39 -0.46
C SER A 76 -4.42 3.21 -1.66
N ALA A 77 -5.69 3.03 -2.08
CA ALA A 77 -6.24 3.78 -3.21
C ALA A 77 -6.23 5.28 -2.91
N SER A 78 -6.54 5.68 -1.68
CA SER A 78 -6.63 7.09 -1.28
C SER A 78 -5.30 7.84 -1.44
N ILE A 79 -4.17 7.17 -1.25
CA ILE A 79 -2.86 7.81 -1.39
C ILE A 79 -2.20 7.50 -2.73
N GLY A 80 -2.90 6.80 -3.61
CA GLY A 80 -2.39 6.49 -4.94
C GLY A 80 -1.54 5.24 -5.04
N ALA A 81 -1.50 4.38 -4.01
CA ALA A 81 -0.82 3.09 -4.07
C ALA A 81 -1.73 2.08 -4.79
N LEU A 82 -1.93 2.30 -6.09
CA LEU A 82 -2.95 1.60 -6.88
C LEU A 82 -2.62 0.12 -7.09
N ALA A 83 -1.35 -0.22 -7.27
CA ALA A 83 -0.93 -1.63 -7.41
C ALA A 83 -1.19 -2.39 -6.11
N LEU A 84 -0.89 -1.79 -4.97
CA LEU A 84 -1.19 -2.38 -3.66
C LEU A 84 -2.69 -2.57 -3.48
N SER A 85 -3.48 -1.55 -3.81
CA SER A 85 -4.94 -1.61 -3.74
C SER A 85 -5.50 -2.75 -4.61
N ALA A 86 -4.97 -2.92 -5.82
CA ALA A 86 -5.39 -3.99 -6.73
C ALA A 86 -5.08 -5.37 -6.16
N VAL A 87 -3.90 -5.57 -5.60
CA VAL A 87 -3.54 -6.85 -4.97
C VAL A 87 -4.44 -7.13 -3.76
N CYS A 88 -4.73 -6.11 -2.95
CA CYS A 88 -5.67 -6.24 -1.83
C CYS A 88 -7.06 -6.71 -2.32
N ALA A 89 -7.55 -6.14 -3.42
CA ALA A 89 -8.84 -6.52 -3.99
C ALA A 89 -8.84 -7.99 -4.44
N GLU A 90 -7.76 -8.45 -5.06
CA GLU A 90 -7.62 -9.84 -5.50
C GLU A 90 -7.60 -10.80 -4.31
N VAL A 91 -6.85 -10.47 -3.26
CA VAL A 91 -6.77 -11.29 -2.04
C VAL A 91 -8.12 -11.35 -1.34
N GLU A 92 -8.78 -10.20 -1.19
CA GLU A 92 -10.12 -10.14 -0.59
C GLU A 92 -11.11 -11.02 -1.35
N GLN A 93 -11.08 -10.95 -2.68
CA GLN A 93 -11.98 -11.73 -3.52
C GLN A 93 -11.70 -13.23 -3.40
N ALA A 94 -10.44 -13.63 -3.38
CA ALA A 94 -10.07 -15.04 -3.22
C ALA A 94 -10.58 -15.60 -1.89
N VAL A 95 -10.44 -14.82 -0.81
CA VAL A 95 -10.95 -15.23 0.51
C VAL A 95 -12.47 -15.37 0.50
N ARG A 96 -13.19 -14.41 -0.09
CA ARG A 96 -14.66 -14.46 -0.19
C ARG A 96 -15.14 -15.66 -0.98
N ALA A 97 -14.42 -16.01 -2.04
CA ALA A 97 -14.77 -17.14 -2.90
C ALA A 97 -14.36 -18.49 -2.30
N GLY A 98 -13.67 -18.49 -1.17
CA GLY A 98 -13.12 -19.71 -0.59
C GLY A 98 -11.96 -20.30 -1.37
N GLU A 99 -11.34 -19.52 -2.25
CA GLU A 99 -10.22 -19.93 -3.09
C GLU A 99 -8.90 -19.67 -2.36
N THR A 100 -8.60 -20.50 -1.37
CA THR A 100 -7.48 -20.29 -0.46
C THR A 100 -6.25 -21.17 -0.76
N ALA A 101 -6.27 -21.94 -1.86
CA ALA A 101 -5.16 -22.83 -2.21
C ALA A 101 -3.84 -22.07 -2.45
N GLU A 102 -3.92 -20.85 -3.00
CA GLU A 102 -2.76 -20.01 -3.29
C GLU A 102 -2.61 -18.86 -2.30
N LEU A 103 -3.26 -18.96 -1.14
CA LEU A 103 -3.34 -17.83 -0.20
C LEU A 103 -1.98 -17.38 0.30
N VAL A 104 -1.05 -18.30 0.54
CA VAL A 104 0.31 -17.95 0.99
C VAL A 104 1.03 -17.11 -0.06
N LYS A 105 0.94 -17.51 -1.33
CA LYS A 105 1.53 -16.74 -2.45
C LYS A 105 0.87 -15.39 -2.61
N ASP A 106 -0.46 -15.34 -2.46
CA ASP A 106 -1.22 -14.09 -2.56
C ASP A 106 -0.80 -13.12 -1.49
N VAL A 107 -0.64 -13.59 -0.25
CA VAL A 107 -0.19 -12.75 0.86
C VAL A 107 1.26 -12.33 0.66
N ASP A 108 2.13 -13.21 0.17
CA ASP A 108 3.53 -12.86 -0.13
C ASP A 108 3.58 -11.71 -1.16
N ARG A 109 2.74 -11.76 -2.18
CA ARG A 109 2.64 -10.70 -3.18
C ARG A 109 2.14 -9.40 -2.56
N LEU A 110 1.13 -9.49 -1.70
CA LEU A 110 0.58 -8.33 -0.99
C LEU A 110 1.62 -7.70 -0.08
N LEU A 111 2.39 -8.50 0.66
CA LEU A 111 3.47 -8.01 1.51
C LEU A 111 4.56 -7.31 0.69
N ALA A 112 4.92 -7.85 -0.46
CA ALA A 112 5.92 -7.24 -1.35
C ALA A 112 5.45 -5.87 -1.87
N GLU A 113 4.19 -5.78 -2.33
CA GLU A 113 3.61 -4.52 -2.78
C GLU A 113 3.50 -3.51 -1.63
N GLY A 114 3.14 -4.00 -0.44
CA GLY A 114 3.07 -3.15 0.76
C GLY A 114 4.42 -2.56 1.13
N ARG A 115 5.48 -3.37 1.08
CA ARG A 115 6.85 -2.87 1.34
C ARG A 115 7.28 -1.83 0.31
N GLY A 116 6.92 -2.04 -0.97
CA GLY A 116 7.19 -1.07 -2.03
C GLY A 116 6.46 0.25 -1.81
N ALA A 117 5.20 0.19 -1.41
CA ALA A 117 4.42 1.39 -1.07
C ALA A 117 5.04 2.11 0.13
N LEU A 118 5.51 1.38 1.13
CA LEU A 118 6.17 1.94 2.30
C LEU A 118 7.44 2.73 1.91
N VAL A 119 8.26 2.16 1.03
CA VAL A 119 9.46 2.83 0.51
C VAL A 119 9.05 4.14 -0.20
N ALA A 120 8.02 4.10 -1.03
CA ALA A 120 7.55 5.27 -1.78
C ALA A 120 7.06 6.38 -0.84
N VAL A 121 6.26 6.03 0.16
CA VAL A 121 5.74 6.98 1.15
C VAL A 121 6.88 7.60 1.95
N ARG A 122 7.84 6.79 2.39
CA ARG A 122 9.00 7.28 3.16
C ARG A 122 9.88 8.21 2.34
N ALA A 123 9.99 7.98 1.03
CA ALA A 123 10.74 8.87 0.15
C ALA A 123 10.14 10.28 0.11
N ILE A 124 8.82 10.41 0.26
CA ILE A 124 8.15 11.71 0.33
C ILE A 124 8.30 12.32 1.73
N LEU A 125 8.12 11.51 2.78
CA LEU A 125 8.19 11.98 4.17
C LEU A 125 9.60 12.36 4.60
N HIS A 126 10.60 11.69 4.07
CA HIS A 126 12.00 11.85 4.46
C HIS A 126 12.89 11.97 3.21
N PRO A 127 12.70 13.06 2.45
CA PRO A 127 13.43 13.25 1.18
C PRO A 127 14.93 13.43 1.38
#